data_23a4dec1b20574d3e068165e1aa01122
#
_entry.id   23a4dec1b20574d3e068165e1aa01122
#
_cell.length_a   1.000
_cell.length_b   1.000
_cell.length_c   1.000
_cell.angle_alpha   90.00
_cell.angle_beta   90.00
_cell.angle_gamma   90.00
#
_symmetry.space_group_name_H-M   'P 1'
#
loop_
_entity.id
_entity.type
_entity.pdbx_description
1 polymer ?
#
loop_
_entity_poly.entity_id
_entity_poly.type
_entity_poly.pdbx_seq_one_letter_code
_entity_poly.pdbx_strand_id
1 'polypeptide(L)'
;YDRLVGSEMCIRDRCKADEVTLCGDTTVALGRRILGKPKDADQAMEYLTSLSGRRHRVITAIAVRNSKKIWIQDVVNTVKFKVLSKKEVEDYIATGDWIGKAGAYGIQGHASKFIPWIAGSFSAIVGLPLFETNNLLTKAGYTIRKVLE
;
A
#
# COMPACT_ATOMS: atom_id res chain seq x y z
N TYR A 1 -10.39 -6.90 -2.52
CA TYR A 1 -10.81 -8.16 -1.93
C TYR A 1 -10.23 -9.38 -2.66
N ASP A 2 -10.33 -9.43 -3.98
CA ASP A 2 -9.81 -10.55 -4.79
C ASP A 2 -8.28 -10.70 -4.74
N ARG A 3 -7.54 -9.63 -4.51
CA ARG A 3 -6.07 -9.67 -4.33
C ARG A 3 -5.66 -10.29 -3.00
N LEU A 4 -6.46 -10.09 -1.95
CA LEU A 4 -6.26 -10.73 -0.66
C LEU A 4 -6.45 -12.24 -0.75
N VAL A 5 -7.38 -12.72 -1.56
CA VAL A 5 -7.61 -14.15 -1.78
C VAL A 5 -6.36 -14.83 -2.34
N GLY A 6 -5.64 -14.19 -3.27
CA GLY A 6 -4.35 -14.69 -3.77
C GLY A 6 -3.26 -14.71 -2.69
N SER A 7 -3.22 -13.69 -1.84
CA SER A 7 -2.30 -13.62 -0.69
C SER A 7 -2.67 -14.61 0.40
N GLU A 8 -3.95 -14.83 0.65
CA GLU A 8 -4.45 -15.88 1.56
C GLU A 8 -4.04 -17.28 1.11
N MET A 9 -4.09 -17.57 -0.20
CA MET A 9 -3.62 -18.84 -0.74
C MET A 9 -2.11 -19.02 -0.56
N CYS A 10 -1.31 -17.98 -0.75
CA CYS A 10 0.13 -18.00 -0.46
C CYS A 10 0.42 -18.23 1.03
N ILE A 11 -0.40 -17.71 1.93
CA ILE A 11 -0.30 -17.92 3.37
C ILE A 11 -0.68 -19.37 3.75
N ARG A 12 -1.70 -19.93 3.09
CA ARG A 12 -2.23 -21.26 3.42
C ARG A 12 -1.20 -22.38 3.24
N ASP A 13 -0.37 -22.28 2.20
CA ASP A 13 0.52 -23.35 1.77
C ASP A 13 1.91 -23.32 2.45
N ARG A 14 2.24 -22.24 3.19
CA ARG A 14 3.60 -22.00 3.70
C ARG A 14 3.74 -21.92 5.22
N CYS A 15 2.66 -21.93 5.99
CA CYS A 15 2.74 -21.84 7.46
C CYS A 15 3.10 -23.16 8.10
N LYS A 16 4.23 -23.20 8.81
CA LYS A 16 4.56 -24.23 9.79
C LYS A 16 3.79 -24.02 11.10
N ALA A 17 3.68 -25.05 11.94
CA ALA A 17 2.80 -25.05 13.10
C ALA A 17 3.07 -23.93 14.13
N ASP A 18 4.30 -23.39 14.20
CA ASP A 18 4.70 -22.35 15.16
C ASP A 18 5.01 -20.99 14.51
N GLU A 19 4.64 -20.80 13.25
CA GLU A 19 4.92 -19.56 12.51
C GLU A 19 3.73 -18.61 12.53
N VAL A 20 4.02 -17.32 12.68
CA VAL A 20 3.09 -16.22 12.40
C VAL A 20 3.47 -15.62 11.06
N THR A 21 2.51 -15.58 10.15
CA THR A 21 2.69 -15.02 8.81
C THR A 21 1.94 -13.72 8.68
N LEU A 22 2.61 -12.71 8.16
CA LEU A 22 2.04 -11.39 7.81
C LEU A 22 2.12 -11.21 6.30
N CYS A 23 1.02 -10.77 5.69
CA CYS A 23 1.05 -10.22 4.35
C CYS A 23 0.16 -8.98 4.23
N GLY A 24 0.45 -8.18 3.21
CA GLY A 24 -0.30 -6.97 2.91
C GLY A 24 -0.30 -6.67 1.43
N ASP A 25 -1.31 -5.96 0.98
CA ASP A 25 -1.43 -5.46 -0.38
C ASP A 25 -2.06 -4.07 -0.37
N THR A 26 -1.58 -3.21 -1.26
CA THR A 26 -2.02 -1.82 -1.37
C THR A 26 -2.68 -1.57 -2.72
N THR A 27 -3.84 -0.93 -2.67
CA THR A 27 -4.63 -0.56 -3.84
C THR A 27 -4.86 0.95 -3.85
N VAL A 28 -4.66 1.58 -4.99
CA VAL A 28 -5.00 2.99 -5.23
C VAL A 28 -6.31 3.05 -6.01
N ALA A 29 -7.26 3.82 -5.50
CA ALA A 29 -8.59 3.99 -6.11
C ALA A 29 -8.91 5.47 -6.33
N LEU A 30 -9.16 5.83 -7.57
CA LEU A 30 -9.64 7.15 -7.97
C LEU A 30 -11.12 7.04 -8.35
N GLY A 31 -12.02 7.47 -7.44
CA GLY A 31 -13.44 7.19 -7.58
C GLY A 31 -13.69 5.68 -7.61
N ARG A 32 -14.27 5.19 -8.69
CA ARG A 32 -14.54 3.75 -8.90
C ARG A 32 -13.42 3.04 -9.67
N ARG A 33 -12.42 3.78 -10.16
CA ARG A 33 -11.33 3.21 -10.94
C ARG A 33 -10.19 2.77 -10.04
N ILE A 34 -9.75 1.53 -10.20
CA ILE A 34 -8.55 1.00 -9.56
C ILE A 34 -7.34 1.31 -10.43
N LEU A 35 -6.35 1.96 -9.84
CA LEU A 35 -5.06 2.24 -10.46
C LEU A 35 -4.04 1.23 -9.93
N GLY A 36 -3.84 0.16 -10.68
CA GLY A 36 -2.87 -0.89 -10.33
C GLY A 36 -1.43 -0.44 -10.58
N LYS A 37 -0.53 -1.40 -10.63
CA LYS A 37 0.85 -1.14 -11.05
C LYS A 37 0.86 -0.83 -12.54
N PRO A 38 1.45 0.30 -12.97
CA PRO A 38 1.50 0.65 -14.39
C PRO A 38 2.38 -0.35 -15.14
N LYS A 39 1.96 -0.70 -16.34
CA LYS A 39 2.71 -1.64 -17.21
C LYS A 39 3.88 -0.98 -17.92
N ASP A 40 3.80 0.34 -18.16
CA ASP A 40 4.76 1.15 -18.87
C ASP A 40 4.72 2.62 -18.43
N ALA A 41 5.63 3.43 -18.96
CA ALA A 41 5.72 4.85 -18.66
C ALA A 41 4.46 5.63 -19.12
N ASP A 42 3.84 5.24 -20.23
CA ASP A 42 2.65 5.91 -20.76
C ASP A 42 1.46 5.72 -19.82
N GLN A 43 1.27 4.51 -19.30
CA GLN A 43 0.24 4.25 -18.31
C GLN A 43 0.52 4.96 -16.97
N ALA A 44 1.78 5.02 -16.55
CA ALA A 44 2.16 5.78 -15.36
C ALA A 44 1.86 7.27 -15.52
N MET A 45 2.15 7.84 -16.69
CA MET A 45 1.83 9.22 -17.03
C MET A 45 0.30 9.47 -17.02
N GLU A 46 -0.48 8.55 -17.57
CA GLU A 46 -1.95 8.60 -17.55
C GLU A 46 -2.48 8.61 -16.11
N TYR A 47 -1.94 7.73 -15.25
CA TYR A 47 -2.34 7.67 -13.84
C TYR A 47 -2.06 8.99 -13.11
N LEU A 48 -0.84 9.51 -13.22
CA LEU A 48 -0.47 10.77 -12.57
C LEU A 48 -1.31 11.95 -13.07
N THR A 49 -1.58 12.01 -14.36
CA THR A 49 -2.46 13.02 -14.95
C THR A 49 -3.89 12.90 -14.40
N SER A 50 -4.39 11.70 -14.22
CA SER A 50 -5.71 11.44 -13.64
C SER A 50 -5.77 11.82 -12.15
N LEU A 51 -4.69 11.65 -11.40
CA LEU A 51 -4.58 11.99 -9.98
C LEU A 51 -4.37 13.48 -9.74
N SER A 52 -3.88 14.22 -10.74
CA SER A 52 -3.55 15.65 -10.65
C SER A 52 -4.73 16.48 -10.11
N GLY A 53 -4.48 17.25 -9.06
CA GLY A 53 -5.46 18.15 -8.44
C GLY A 53 -6.61 17.46 -7.71
N ARG A 54 -6.56 16.13 -7.52
CA ARG A 54 -7.67 15.34 -6.99
C ARG A 54 -7.32 14.63 -5.69
N ARG A 55 -8.36 14.25 -4.97
CA ARG A 55 -8.28 13.30 -3.87
C ARG A 55 -8.52 11.89 -4.38
N HIS A 56 -7.76 10.95 -3.85
CA HIS A 56 -7.93 9.53 -4.13
C HIS A 56 -7.73 8.72 -2.86
N ARG A 57 -8.17 7.47 -2.88
CA ARG A 57 -8.02 6.55 -1.75
C ARG A 57 -6.83 5.63 -1.95
N VAL A 58 -6.14 5.38 -0.86
CA VAL A 58 -5.15 4.31 -0.75
C VAL A 58 -5.65 3.32 0.27
N ILE A 59 -5.92 2.11 -0.16
CA ILE A 59 -6.48 1.04 0.65
C ILE A 59 -5.41 -0.01 0.83
N THR A 60 -4.98 -0.22 2.08
CA THR A 60 -4.03 -1.28 2.40
C THR A 60 -4.72 -2.33 3.24
N ALA A 61 -4.72 -3.54 2.72
CA ALA A 61 -5.24 -4.70 3.43
C ALA A 61 -4.09 -5.50 4.00
N ILE A 62 -4.23 -5.93 5.25
CA ILE A 62 -3.27 -6.80 5.92
C ILE A 62 -3.95 -8.06 6.39
N ALA A 63 -3.22 -9.16 6.34
CA ALA A 63 -3.63 -10.44 6.89
C ALA A 63 -2.52 -10.98 7.77
N VAL A 64 -2.90 -11.41 8.98
CA VAL A 64 -2.01 -12.10 9.92
C VAL A 64 -2.58 -13.47 10.21
N ARG A 65 -1.75 -14.48 10.16
CA ARG A 65 -2.13 -15.87 10.43
C ARG A 65 -1.20 -16.50 11.45
N ASN A 66 -1.79 -17.29 12.35
CA ASN A 66 -1.09 -18.31 13.12
C ASN A 66 -1.63 -19.71 12.76
N SER A 67 -1.20 -20.74 13.47
CA SER A 67 -1.65 -22.12 13.23
C SER A 67 -3.15 -22.34 13.40
N LYS A 68 -3.88 -21.45 14.08
CA LYS A 68 -5.27 -21.61 14.47
C LYS A 68 -6.22 -20.70 13.70
N LYS A 69 -5.79 -19.47 13.33
CA LYS A 69 -6.70 -18.43 12.86
C LYS A 69 -6.02 -17.46 11.89
N ILE A 70 -6.84 -16.83 11.05
CA ILE A 70 -6.47 -15.69 10.19
C ILE A 70 -7.24 -14.46 10.66
N TRP A 71 -6.54 -13.32 10.76
CA TRP A 71 -7.12 -12.00 10.97
C TRP A 71 -6.85 -11.14 9.75
N ILE A 72 -7.87 -10.47 9.25
CA ILE A 72 -7.78 -9.59 8.08
C ILE A 72 -8.31 -8.22 8.48
N GLN A 73 -7.62 -7.17 8.03
CA GLN A 73 -8.05 -5.78 8.25
C GLN A 73 -7.68 -4.91 7.08
N ASP A 74 -8.64 -4.06 6.68
CA ASP A 74 -8.44 -3.01 5.66
C ASP A 74 -8.21 -1.66 6.34
N VAL A 75 -7.29 -0.88 5.79
CA VAL A 75 -7.04 0.49 6.23
C VAL A 75 -7.20 1.41 5.03
N VAL A 76 -8.18 2.31 5.11
CA VAL A 76 -8.52 3.25 4.04
C VAL A 76 -7.96 4.63 4.38
N ASN A 77 -7.19 5.19 3.45
CA ASN A 77 -6.60 6.51 3.59
C ASN A 77 -6.96 7.37 2.38
N THR A 78 -6.93 8.68 2.56
CA THR A 78 -7.13 9.64 1.48
C THR A 78 -5.85 10.43 1.26
N VAL A 79 -5.47 10.57 0.00
CA VAL A 79 -4.32 11.36 -0.43
C VAL A 79 -4.81 12.43 -1.41
N LYS A 80 -4.31 13.65 -1.28
CA LYS A 80 -4.57 14.73 -2.22
C LYS A 80 -3.30 15.08 -2.98
N PHE A 81 -3.41 15.11 -4.31
CA PHE A 81 -2.37 15.66 -5.17
C PHE A 81 -2.63 17.14 -5.47
N LYS A 82 -1.56 17.92 -5.56
CA LYS A 82 -1.62 19.24 -6.18
C LYS A 82 -1.92 19.12 -7.68
N VAL A 83 -2.31 20.20 -8.34
CA VAL A 83 -2.36 20.23 -9.81
C VAL A 83 -0.94 20.08 -10.35
N LEU A 84 -0.73 19.07 -11.20
CA LEU A 84 0.56 18.76 -11.81
C LEU A 84 0.66 19.39 -13.20
N SER A 85 1.78 20.04 -13.48
CA SER A 85 2.11 20.44 -14.85
C SER A 85 2.62 19.24 -15.65
N LYS A 86 2.54 19.36 -16.98
CA LYS A 86 3.08 18.34 -17.89
C LYS A 86 4.55 18.05 -17.60
N LYS A 87 5.35 19.12 -17.39
CA LYS A 87 6.77 19.00 -17.08
C LYS A 87 7.02 18.25 -15.77
N GLU A 88 6.24 18.50 -14.73
CA GLU A 88 6.37 17.79 -13.46
C GLU A 88 6.10 16.28 -13.60
N VAL A 89 5.11 15.93 -14.41
CA VAL A 89 4.80 14.52 -14.71
C VAL A 89 5.96 13.88 -15.49
N GLU A 90 6.44 14.54 -16.55
CA GLU A 90 7.57 14.03 -17.35
C GLU A 90 8.84 13.87 -16.51
N ASP A 91 9.20 14.87 -15.69
CA ASP A 91 10.36 14.81 -14.80
C ASP A 91 10.24 13.67 -13.78
N TYR A 92 9.03 13.44 -13.25
CA TYR A 92 8.78 12.33 -12.33
C TYR A 92 8.90 10.97 -13.03
N ILE A 93 8.34 10.82 -14.22
CA ILE A 93 8.45 9.58 -14.99
C ILE A 93 9.93 9.23 -15.25
N ALA A 94 10.76 10.24 -15.54
CA ALA A 94 12.18 10.06 -15.77
C ALA A 94 12.94 9.52 -14.53
N THR A 95 12.41 9.70 -13.32
CA THR A 95 13.03 9.13 -12.11
C THR A 95 12.93 7.61 -12.01
N GLY A 96 11.97 6.99 -12.67
CA GLY A 96 11.66 5.58 -12.54
C GLY A 96 10.93 5.19 -11.25
N ASP A 97 10.59 6.14 -10.37
CA ASP A 97 9.92 5.88 -9.09
C ASP A 97 8.52 5.28 -9.22
N TRP A 98 7.93 5.33 -10.39
CA TRP A 98 6.62 4.76 -10.70
C TRP A 98 6.63 3.24 -10.86
N ILE A 99 7.80 2.65 -11.12
CA ILE A 99 7.93 1.23 -11.44
C ILE A 99 7.52 0.37 -10.25
N GLY A 100 6.59 -0.56 -10.50
CA GLY A 100 6.12 -1.53 -9.51
C GLY A 100 5.23 -0.96 -8.40
N LYS A 101 4.76 0.29 -8.52
CA LYS A 101 3.92 0.95 -7.51
C LYS A 101 2.49 1.14 -7.97
N ALA A 102 1.53 0.75 -7.13
CA ALA A 102 0.11 1.01 -7.38
C ALA A 102 -0.13 2.53 -7.52
N GLY A 103 -0.91 2.94 -8.53
CA GLY A 103 -1.15 4.35 -8.82
C GLY A 103 0.06 5.09 -9.38
N ALA A 104 1.13 4.40 -9.71
CA ALA A 104 2.39 4.92 -10.27
C ALA A 104 3.20 5.80 -9.31
N TYR A 105 2.98 5.74 -7.99
CA TYR A 105 3.76 6.55 -7.05
C TYR A 105 3.95 5.89 -5.68
N GLY A 106 4.97 6.34 -4.97
CA GLY A 106 5.19 6.07 -3.56
C GLY A 106 5.27 7.38 -2.78
N ILE A 107 4.53 7.49 -1.67
CA ILE A 107 4.49 8.73 -0.87
C ILE A 107 5.85 9.10 -0.29
N GLN A 108 6.70 8.12 -0.02
CA GLN A 108 8.05 8.32 0.54
C GLN A 108 9.12 8.71 -0.50
N GLY A 109 8.78 8.64 -1.79
CA GLY A 109 9.71 8.93 -2.90
C GLY A 109 9.56 10.35 -3.46
N HIS A 110 9.94 10.53 -4.72
CA HIS A 110 9.89 11.82 -5.41
C HIS A 110 8.49 12.42 -5.51
N ALA A 111 7.44 11.60 -5.44
CA ALA A 111 6.06 12.06 -5.46
C ALA A 111 5.63 12.78 -4.16
N SER A 112 6.40 12.71 -3.09
CA SER A 112 6.05 13.38 -1.82
C SER A 112 5.82 14.89 -2.00
N LYS A 113 6.57 15.53 -2.91
CA LYS A 113 6.42 16.95 -3.25
C LYS A 113 5.08 17.31 -3.94
N PHE A 114 4.34 16.31 -4.41
CA PHE A 114 3.04 16.49 -5.04
C PHE A 114 1.88 16.41 -4.05
N ILE A 115 2.14 16.01 -2.81
CA ILE A 115 1.13 15.64 -1.82
C ILE A 115 1.08 16.69 -0.72
N PRO A 116 0.16 17.69 -0.82
CA PRO A 116 0.00 18.72 0.20
C PRO A 116 -0.78 18.22 1.43
N TRP A 117 -1.49 17.09 1.32
CA TRP A 117 -2.38 16.66 2.37
C TRP A 117 -2.70 15.16 2.29
N ILE A 118 -2.80 14.54 3.46
CA ILE A 118 -3.28 13.18 3.65
C ILE A 118 -4.27 13.13 4.82
N ALA A 119 -5.20 12.18 4.77
CA ALA A 119 -6.03 11.81 5.91
C ALA A 119 -5.89 10.31 6.16
N GLY A 120 -5.50 9.95 7.37
CA GLY A 120 -5.27 8.58 7.80
C GLY A 120 -3.82 8.31 8.19
N SER A 121 -3.38 7.07 7.99
CA SER A 121 -2.08 6.57 8.43
C SER A 121 -1.04 6.65 7.32
N PHE A 122 0.05 7.40 7.57
CA PHE A 122 1.18 7.46 6.64
C PHE A 122 1.78 6.07 6.37
N SER A 123 1.96 5.27 7.42
CA SER A 123 2.53 3.91 7.27
C SER A 123 1.64 3.00 6.42
N ALA A 124 0.32 3.15 6.51
CA ALA A 124 -0.62 2.41 5.67
C ALA A 124 -0.53 2.85 4.20
N ILE A 125 -0.33 4.14 3.92
CA ILE A 125 -0.14 4.66 2.56
C ILE A 125 1.19 4.15 1.97
N VAL A 126 2.24 4.04 2.77
CA VAL A 126 3.51 3.41 2.36
C VAL A 126 3.32 1.93 2.00
N GLY A 127 2.42 1.23 2.68
CA GLY A 127 2.08 -0.15 2.36
C GLY A 127 2.00 -1.12 3.54
N LEU A 128 2.35 -0.69 4.76
CA LEU A 128 2.21 -1.49 5.97
C LEU A 128 1.69 -0.63 7.13
N PRO A 129 0.40 -0.73 7.48
CA PRO A 129 -0.19 0.03 8.58
C PRO A 129 0.33 -0.51 9.93
N LEU A 130 1.27 0.21 10.53
CA LEU A 130 2.02 -0.28 11.69
C LEU A 130 1.17 -0.46 12.94
N PHE A 131 0.21 0.44 13.18
CA PHE A 131 -0.70 0.34 14.32
C PHE A 131 -1.55 -0.94 14.24
N GLU A 132 -2.24 -1.15 13.15
CA GLU A 132 -3.11 -2.30 12.92
C GLU A 132 -2.31 -3.60 12.84
N THR A 133 -1.15 -3.56 12.18
CA THR A 133 -0.24 -4.71 12.09
C THR A 133 0.23 -5.16 13.47
N ASN A 134 0.65 -4.23 14.31
CA ASN A 134 1.07 -4.54 15.68
C ASN A 134 -0.08 -5.19 16.49
N ASN A 135 -1.30 -4.65 16.35
CA ASN A 135 -2.47 -5.20 17.02
C ASN A 135 -2.78 -6.64 16.56
N LEU A 136 -2.72 -6.90 15.27
CA LEU A 136 -2.98 -8.23 14.72
C LEU A 136 -1.87 -9.23 15.09
N LEU A 137 -0.61 -8.83 15.06
CA LEU A 137 0.50 -9.67 15.49
C LEU A 137 0.38 -10.04 16.98
N THR A 138 0.00 -9.08 17.81
CA THR A 138 -0.26 -9.34 19.24
C THR A 138 -1.40 -10.35 19.44
N LYS A 139 -2.50 -10.20 18.71
CA LYS A 139 -3.62 -11.17 18.72
C LYS A 139 -3.19 -12.57 18.27
N ALA A 140 -2.26 -12.64 17.34
CA ALA A 140 -1.72 -13.90 16.84
C ALA A 140 -0.71 -14.57 17.79
N GLY A 141 -0.37 -13.91 18.91
CA GLY A 141 0.58 -14.39 19.90
C GLY A 141 2.04 -14.05 19.60
N TYR A 142 2.28 -13.18 18.61
CA TYR A 142 3.62 -12.69 18.32
C TYR A 142 4.00 -11.57 19.29
N THR A 143 5.12 -11.71 19.97
CA THR A 143 5.70 -10.68 20.82
C THR A 143 7.11 -10.36 20.36
N ILE A 144 7.41 -9.08 20.18
CA ILE A 144 8.78 -8.62 19.96
C ILE A 144 9.56 -8.88 21.25
N ARG A 145 10.42 -9.89 21.24
CA ARG A 145 11.35 -10.10 22.35
C ARG A 145 12.43 -9.03 22.27
N LYS A 146 12.56 -8.20 23.30
CA LYS A 146 13.80 -7.46 23.51
C LYS A 146 14.92 -8.47 23.62
N VAL A 147 15.81 -8.49 22.68
CA VAL A 147 17.13 -9.09 22.88
C VAL A 147 17.85 -8.11 23.79
N LEU A 148 17.84 -8.40 25.08
CA LEU A 148 18.70 -7.70 26.03
C LEU A 148 20.09 -8.34 25.81
N GLU A 149 20.96 -7.58 25.12
CA GLU A 149 22.40 -7.82 25.20
C GLU A 149 22.89 -7.47 26.61
#